data_69c7687a47b69864d85a97cb939ba8b6
#
_entry.id   69c7687a47b69864d85a97cb939ba8b6
#
_cell.length_a   1.000
_cell.length_b   1.000
_cell.length_c   1.000
_cell.angle_alpha   90.00
_cell.angle_beta   90.00
_cell.angle_gamma   90.00
#
_symmetry.space_group_name_H-M   'P 1'
#
loop_
_entity.id
_entity.type
_entity.pdbx_description
1 polymer ?
#
loop_
_entity_poly.entity_id
_entity_poly.type
_entity_poly.pdbx_seq_one_letter_code
_entity_poly.pdbx_strand_id
1 'polypeptide(L)'
;IGEGITYSSVGYFLTAEKRWGNDMRLSLITFGAPTMRGQSAALTQETFDLTNQYNKTSWGHNNYNPYWGYQDGKMRNSRIVHSYDPTAIASFDWKINEENHLKVAAGYHYSFYSNSALTFYNAPDPRPDYYRNLPSFLWDGQIGKDGKFIHTDLNGKDLGEDVQVAGGYLGGW
;
A
#
# COMPACT_ATOMS: atom_id res chain seq x y z
N ILE A 1 -9.96 -1.55 -9.60
CA ILE A 1 -8.91 -1.72 -8.55
C ILE A 1 -7.59 -1.50 -9.27
N GLY A 2 -6.75 -0.60 -8.75
CA GLY A 2 -5.43 -0.32 -9.34
C GLY A 2 -4.54 -1.57 -9.37
N GLU A 3 -3.62 -1.59 -10.34
CA GLU A 3 -2.69 -2.70 -10.52
C GLU A 3 -1.79 -2.88 -9.29
N GLY A 4 -1.53 -4.13 -8.92
CA GLY A 4 -0.72 -4.47 -7.76
C GLY A 4 -1.36 -4.16 -6.40
N ILE A 5 -2.60 -3.65 -6.35
CA ILE A 5 -3.31 -3.47 -5.08
C ILE A 5 -3.86 -4.82 -4.64
N THR A 6 -3.41 -5.27 -3.50
CA THR A 6 -3.84 -6.53 -2.87
C THR A 6 -4.30 -6.26 -1.46
N TYR A 7 -5.25 -7.05 -0.99
CA TYR A 7 -5.71 -7.04 0.39
C TYR A 7 -5.93 -8.47 0.88
N SER A 8 -5.38 -8.78 2.03
CA SER A 8 -5.59 -10.05 2.70
C SER A 8 -5.71 -9.81 4.21
N SER A 9 -6.73 -10.39 4.82
CA SER A 9 -6.90 -10.33 6.27
C SER A 9 -7.59 -11.60 6.76
N VAL A 10 -7.16 -12.10 7.91
CA VAL A 10 -7.78 -13.23 8.59
C VAL A 10 -8.01 -12.83 10.04
N GLY A 11 -9.28 -12.59 10.38
CA GLY A 11 -9.66 -12.30 11.76
C GLY A 11 -9.85 -13.56 12.60
N TYR A 12 -9.49 -13.50 13.86
CA TYR A 12 -9.81 -14.53 14.85
C TYR A 12 -10.44 -13.89 16.09
N PHE A 13 -11.29 -14.64 16.72
CA PHE A 13 -11.89 -14.32 18.01
C PHE A 13 -11.97 -15.61 18.82
N LEU A 14 -11.37 -15.61 20.00
CA LEU A 14 -11.36 -16.74 20.91
C LEU A 14 -11.83 -16.29 22.29
N THR A 15 -12.65 -17.12 22.91
CA THR A 15 -13.09 -16.90 24.28
C THR A 15 -13.00 -18.19 25.08
N ALA A 16 -12.63 -18.08 26.32
CA ALA A 16 -12.63 -19.17 27.26
C ALA A 16 -13.19 -18.69 28.60
N GLU A 17 -13.98 -19.50 29.24
CA GLU A 17 -14.54 -19.21 30.55
C GLU A 17 -14.37 -20.39 31.49
N LYS A 18 -13.97 -20.14 32.71
CA LYS A 18 -13.90 -21.10 33.80
C LYS A 18 -14.70 -20.60 34.97
N ARG A 19 -15.58 -21.45 35.47
CA ARG A 19 -16.39 -21.19 36.67
C ARG A 19 -15.98 -22.13 37.80
N TRP A 20 -15.98 -21.63 39.02
CA TRP A 20 -15.81 -22.39 40.25
C TRP A 20 -17.05 -22.16 41.11
N GLY A 21 -17.92 -23.16 41.11
CA GLY A 21 -19.25 -23.00 41.72
C GLY A 21 -20.08 -21.90 41.02
N ASN A 22 -20.92 -21.24 41.80
CA ASN A 22 -21.77 -20.14 41.33
C ASN A 22 -21.16 -18.77 41.62
N ASP A 23 -20.05 -18.71 42.35
CA ASP A 23 -19.56 -17.47 42.97
C ASP A 23 -18.33 -16.90 42.25
N MET A 24 -17.59 -17.71 41.51
CA MET A 24 -16.38 -17.27 40.84
C MET A 24 -16.39 -17.62 39.35
N ARG A 25 -15.96 -16.65 38.53
CA ARG A 25 -15.84 -16.79 37.08
C ARG A 25 -14.58 -16.08 36.58
N LEU A 26 -13.79 -16.78 35.82
CA LEU A 26 -12.68 -16.22 35.06
C LEU A 26 -13.02 -16.30 33.58
N SER A 27 -12.96 -15.20 32.87
CA SER A 27 -13.18 -15.13 31.43
C SER A 27 -11.92 -14.60 30.75
N LEU A 28 -11.54 -15.21 29.66
CA LEU A 28 -10.47 -14.77 28.78
C LEU A 28 -11.03 -14.56 27.38
N ILE A 29 -10.77 -13.40 26.80
CA ILE A 29 -11.16 -13.06 25.43
C ILE A 29 -9.90 -12.61 24.72
N THR A 30 -9.66 -13.12 23.52
CA THR A 30 -8.61 -12.62 22.63
C THR A 30 -9.09 -12.54 21.19
N PHE A 31 -8.69 -11.49 20.52
CA PHE A 31 -9.05 -11.27 19.13
C PHE A 31 -7.93 -10.48 18.42
N GLY A 32 -7.92 -10.60 17.10
CA GLY A 32 -6.98 -9.91 16.24
C GLY A 32 -7.24 -10.23 14.78
N ALA A 33 -6.72 -9.38 13.91
CA ALA A 33 -6.86 -9.54 12.47
C ALA A 33 -5.55 -9.12 11.78
N PRO A 34 -4.57 -10.06 11.61
CA PRO A 34 -3.42 -9.77 10.77
C PRO A 34 -3.89 -9.38 9.38
N THR A 35 -3.39 -8.25 8.91
CA THR A 35 -3.79 -7.64 7.65
C THR A 35 -2.55 -7.36 6.80
N MET A 36 -2.64 -7.68 5.53
CA MET A 36 -1.66 -7.33 4.51
C MET A 36 -2.36 -6.56 3.39
N ARG A 37 -1.81 -5.41 3.00
CA ARG A 37 -2.33 -4.62 1.89
C ARG A 37 -1.22 -4.03 1.04
N GLY A 38 -1.35 -4.13 -0.28
CA GLY A 38 -0.56 -3.38 -1.24
C GLY A 38 -1.11 -1.95 -1.35
N GLN A 39 -0.20 -0.97 -1.32
CA GLN A 39 -0.56 0.44 -1.42
C GLN A 39 -0.52 0.94 -2.86
N SER A 40 -1.15 2.09 -3.12
CA SER A 40 -0.97 2.91 -4.30
C SER A 40 -0.53 4.31 -3.91
N ALA A 41 0.11 5.02 -4.84
CA ALA A 41 0.53 6.40 -4.65
C ALA A 41 -0.28 7.36 -5.54
N ALA A 42 -0.21 8.64 -5.17
CA ALA A 42 -0.65 9.70 -6.06
C ALA A 42 0.26 9.78 -7.29
N LEU A 43 -0.31 10.16 -8.41
CA LEU A 43 0.33 10.28 -9.70
C LEU A 43 0.22 11.71 -10.23
N THR A 44 1.13 12.08 -11.11
CA THR A 44 1.00 13.32 -11.89
C THR A 44 0.02 13.12 -13.04
N GLN A 45 -0.57 14.21 -13.53
CA GLN A 45 -1.43 14.16 -14.71
C GLN A 45 -0.67 13.63 -15.93
N GLU A 46 0.58 14.01 -16.09
CA GLU A 46 1.46 13.52 -17.15
C GLU A 46 1.59 11.99 -17.12
N THR A 47 1.80 11.40 -15.95
CA THR A 47 1.86 9.94 -15.79
C THR A 47 0.56 9.27 -16.21
N PHE A 48 -0.59 9.84 -15.84
CA PHE A 48 -1.89 9.34 -16.29
C PHE A 48 -2.06 9.41 -17.80
N ASP A 49 -1.69 10.52 -18.40
CA ASP A 49 -1.85 10.74 -19.84
C ASP A 49 -0.98 9.78 -20.64
N LEU A 50 0.28 9.58 -20.21
CA LEU A 50 1.17 8.60 -20.81
C LEU A 50 0.66 7.16 -20.66
N THR A 51 0.18 6.80 -19.47
CA THR A 51 -0.39 5.46 -19.23
C THR A 51 -1.63 5.22 -20.08
N ASN A 52 -2.51 6.20 -20.19
CA ASN A 52 -3.74 6.11 -20.98
C ASN A 52 -3.45 5.97 -22.48
N GLN A 53 -2.38 6.58 -22.96
CA GLN A 53 -1.96 6.47 -24.35
C GLN A 53 -1.56 5.03 -24.73
N TYR A 54 -0.91 4.31 -23.81
CA TYR A 54 -0.38 2.98 -24.07
C TYR A 54 -1.26 1.84 -23.55
N ASN A 55 -1.94 2.02 -22.44
CA ASN A 55 -2.85 1.04 -21.87
C ASN A 55 -4.29 1.24 -22.36
N LYS A 56 -4.58 0.92 -23.61
CA LYS A 56 -5.92 0.97 -24.21
C LYS A 56 -6.82 -0.17 -23.68
N THR A 57 -6.92 -0.34 -22.38
CA THR A 57 -7.90 -1.28 -21.85
C THR A 57 -9.28 -0.64 -21.83
N SER A 58 -10.31 -1.39 -22.17
CA SER A 58 -11.72 -0.93 -22.22
C SER A 58 -12.26 -0.43 -20.87
N TRP A 59 -11.55 -0.68 -19.79
CA TRP A 59 -11.81 -0.17 -18.44
C TRP A 59 -10.91 1.01 -18.08
N GLY A 60 -10.13 1.48 -19.05
CA GLY A 60 -9.21 2.65 -19.15
C GLY A 60 -8.88 3.32 -17.83
N HIS A 61 -8.13 4.11 -17.90
CA HIS A 61 -7.84 5.41 -17.42
C HIS A 61 -7.00 5.51 -16.13
N ASN A 62 -7.19 4.77 -15.04
CA ASN A 62 -6.52 5.11 -13.80
C ASN A 62 -6.17 3.89 -12.94
N ASN A 63 -5.84 2.79 -13.56
CA ASN A 63 -5.44 1.57 -12.84
C ASN A 63 -3.93 1.48 -12.59
N TYR A 64 -3.15 2.38 -13.18
CA TYR A 64 -1.72 2.44 -12.96
C TYR A 64 -1.40 2.75 -11.49
N ASN A 65 -0.46 2.02 -10.97
CA ASN A 65 0.05 2.20 -9.61
C ASN A 65 1.58 2.23 -9.65
N PRO A 66 2.25 3.31 -9.20
CA PRO A 66 3.71 3.40 -9.26
C PRO A 66 4.43 2.40 -8.36
N TYR A 67 3.71 1.71 -7.49
CA TYR A 67 4.30 0.76 -6.56
C TYR A 67 4.30 -0.69 -7.04
N TRP A 68 3.67 -1.00 -8.16
CA TRP A 68 3.70 -2.36 -8.67
C TRP A 68 4.81 -2.56 -9.71
N GLY A 69 5.18 -3.82 -9.93
CA GLY A 69 6.14 -4.22 -10.95
C GLY A 69 6.32 -5.73 -10.94
N TYR A 70 7.23 -6.21 -11.80
CA TYR A 70 7.54 -7.62 -11.89
C TYR A 70 8.90 -7.91 -11.25
N GLN A 71 8.92 -8.92 -10.38
CA GLN A 71 10.13 -9.48 -9.81
C GLN A 71 10.12 -10.99 -10.07
N ASP A 72 11.14 -11.51 -10.75
CA ASP A 72 11.21 -12.92 -11.12
C ASP A 72 9.96 -13.43 -11.86
N GLY A 73 9.41 -12.62 -12.75
CA GLY A 73 8.20 -12.93 -13.52
C GLY A 73 6.89 -12.90 -12.73
N LYS A 74 6.90 -12.46 -11.47
CA LYS A 74 5.70 -12.32 -10.64
C LYS A 74 5.40 -10.86 -10.37
N MET A 75 4.14 -10.49 -10.51
CA MET A 75 3.67 -9.16 -10.14
C MET A 75 3.83 -8.96 -8.62
N ARG A 76 4.45 -7.86 -8.24
CA ARG A 76 4.66 -7.48 -6.85
C ARG A 76 4.36 -6.01 -6.64
N ASN A 77 3.94 -5.69 -5.43
CA ASN A 77 3.83 -4.32 -4.95
C ASN A 77 5.03 -4.03 -4.03
N SER A 78 5.74 -2.93 -4.29
CA SER A 78 6.90 -2.52 -3.49
C SER A 78 6.51 -1.96 -2.12
N ARG A 79 5.28 -1.48 -1.97
CA ARG A 79 4.74 -0.88 -0.75
C ARG A 79 3.67 -1.77 -0.16
N ILE A 80 4.08 -2.77 0.60
CA ILE A 80 3.18 -3.67 1.31
C ILE A 80 3.16 -3.28 2.78
N VAL A 81 1.98 -3.01 3.30
CA VAL A 81 1.74 -2.77 4.72
C VAL A 81 1.28 -4.06 5.37
N HIS A 82 1.93 -4.44 6.44
CA HIS A 82 1.47 -5.46 7.37
C HIS A 82 1.08 -4.78 8.67
N SER A 83 -0.11 -5.06 9.16
CA SER A 83 -0.56 -4.62 10.48
C SER A 83 -1.17 -5.79 11.25
N TYR A 84 -0.92 -5.81 12.55
CA TYR A 84 -1.49 -6.81 13.44
C TYR A 84 -1.60 -6.23 14.85
N ASP A 85 -2.82 -6.13 15.34
CA ASP A 85 -3.19 -5.47 16.59
C ASP A 85 -3.96 -6.46 17.49
N PRO A 86 -3.29 -7.52 18.02
CA PRO A 86 -3.94 -8.47 18.90
C PRO A 86 -4.28 -7.85 20.25
N THR A 87 -5.45 -8.18 20.74
CA THR A 87 -5.93 -7.77 22.05
C THR A 87 -6.32 -9.00 22.86
N ALA A 88 -5.93 -9.01 24.12
CA ALA A 88 -6.33 -10.01 25.09
C ALA A 88 -6.91 -9.32 26.32
N ILE A 89 -8.04 -9.82 26.82
CA ILE A 89 -8.74 -9.30 27.98
C ILE A 89 -9.01 -10.48 28.92
N ALA A 90 -8.57 -10.36 30.17
CA ALA A 90 -8.92 -11.27 31.24
C ALA A 90 -9.81 -10.56 32.24
N SER A 91 -10.90 -11.18 32.64
CA SER A 91 -11.79 -10.64 33.67
C SER A 91 -12.09 -11.71 34.70
N PHE A 92 -12.02 -11.34 35.97
CA PHE A 92 -12.34 -12.16 37.11
C PHE A 92 -13.51 -11.54 37.84
N ASP A 93 -14.50 -12.35 38.13
CA ASP A 93 -15.76 -12.00 38.76
C ASP A 93 -15.96 -12.91 39.97
N TRP A 94 -16.12 -12.32 41.16
CA TRP A 94 -16.25 -13.06 42.40
C TRP A 94 -17.35 -12.48 43.30
N LYS A 95 -18.41 -13.27 43.49
CA LYS A 95 -19.43 -12.97 44.51
C LYS A 95 -18.92 -13.48 45.85
N ILE A 96 -18.39 -12.57 46.68
CA ILE A 96 -17.84 -12.89 48.01
C ILE A 96 -18.96 -13.26 48.97
N ASN A 97 -20.02 -12.51 48.94
CA ASN A 97 -21.24 -12.77 49.69
C ASN A 97 -22.44 -11.99 49.04
N GLU A 98 -23.58 -11.93 49.66
CA GLU A 98 -24.77 -11.29 49.12
C GLU A 98 -24.62 -9.75 48.92
N GLU A 99 -23.78 -9.14 49.73
CA GLU A 99 -23.56 -7.69 49.74
C GLU A 99 -22.26 -7.26 49.00
N ASN A 100 -21.34 -8.17 48.81
CA ASN A 100 -19.99 -7.86 48.28
C ASN A 100 -19.69 -8.65 47.02
N HIS A 101 -19.37 -7.92 45.97
CA HIS A 101 -19.03 -8.44 44.67
C HIS A 101 -17.74 -7.78 44.16
N LEU A 102 -16.73 -8.56 43.86
CA LEU A 102 -15.45 -8.12 43.29
C LEU A 102 -15.41 -8.42 41.80
N LYS A 103 -15.12 -7.39 41.01
CA LYS A 103 -14.85 -7.55 39.58
C LYS A 103 -13.53 -6.90 39.23
N VAL A 104 -12.62 -7.69 38.65
CA VAL A 104 -11.31 -7.22 38.19
C VAL A 104 -11.17 -7.57 36.72
N ALA A 105 -10.65 -6.64 35.92
CA ALA A 105 -10.34 -6.87 34.53
C ALA A 105 -8.97 -6.30 34.19
N ALA A 106 -8.23 -7.02 33.36
CA ALA A 106 -6.96 -6.58 32.80
C ALA A 106 -6.97 -6.80 31.29
N GLY A 107 -6.48 -5.83 30.56
CA GLY A 107 -6.34 -5.90 29.10
C GLY A 107 -4.89 -5.75 28.70
N TYR A 108 -4.51 -6.50 27.67
CA TYR A 108 -3.21 -6.37 27.00
C TYR A 108 -3.46 -6.16 25.50
N HIS A 109 -2.82 -5.14 24.97
CA HIS A 109 -2.87 -4.83 23.54
C HIS A 109 -1.45 -4.70 23.03
N TYR A 110 -1.17 -5.33 21.89
CA TYR A 110 0.10 -5.22 21.18
C TYR A 110 -0.19 -4.72 19.76
N SER A 111 0.63 -3.82 19.25
CA SER A 111 0.52 -3.33 17.88
C SER A 111 1.81 -3.60 17.12
N PHE A 112 1.67 -4.23 15.96
CA PHE A 112 2.74 -4.43 15.00
C PHE A 112 2.35 -3.76 13.68
N TYR A 113 3.26 -2.93 13.17
CA TYR A 113 3.11 -2.28 11.88
C TYR A 113 4.45 -2.34 11.13
N SER A 114 4.40 -2.75 9.87
CA SER A 114 5.54 -2.68 8.96
C SER A 114 5.11 -2.22 7.58
N ASN A 115 6.02 -1.54 6.89
CA ASN A 115 5.81 -1.08 5.53
C ASN A 115 7.09 -1.37 4.73
N SER A 116 6.94 -2.05 3.59
CA SER A 116 8.06 -2.30 2.69
C SER A 116 8.31 -1.11 1.76
N ALA A 117 9.49 -1.06 1.17
CA ALA A 117 9.86 -0.11 0.14
C ALA A 117 10.92 -0.73 -0.78
N LEU A 118 11.02 -0.23 -1.99
CA LEU A 118 12.17 -0.54 -2.85
C LEU A 118 13.46 0.02 -2.22
N THR A 119 14.51 -0.78 -2.31
CA THR A 119 15.86 -0.37 -1.93
C THR A 119 16.70 -0.23 -3.20
N PHE A 120 17.14 0.99 -3.50
CA PHE A 120 17.97 1.29 -4.66
C PHE A 120 19.12 2.24 -4.29
N TYR A 121 19.74 1.99 -3.13
CA TYR A 121 20.88 2.75 -2.67
C TYR A 121 22.04 2.67 -3.68
N ASN A 122 22.57 3.82 -4.09
CA ASN A 122 23.60 3.97 -5.15
C ASN A 122 23.21 3.40 -6.53
N ALA A 123 21.91 3.27 -6.80
CA ALA A 123 21.39 2.87 -8.10
C ALA A 123 20.34 3.88 -8.59
N PRO A 124 20.10 3.97 -9.91
CA PRO A 124 18.99 4.77 -10.42
C PRO A 124 17.65 4.34 -9.81
N ASP A 125 16.74 5.28 -9.65
CA ASP A 125 15.38 4.97 -9.20
C ASP A 125 14.70 4.07 -10.27
N PRO A 126 14.26 2.87 -9.91
CA PRO A 126 13.70 1.91 -10.87
C PRO A 126 12.25 2.20 -11.24
N ARG A 127 11.62 3.20 -10.63
CA ARG A 127 10.21 3.51 -10.90
C ARG A 127 10.04 4.15 -12.27
N PRO A 128 9.13 3.64 -13.11
CA PRO A 128 8.89 4.21 -14.43
C PRO A 128 8.39 5.67 -14.39
N ASP A 129 7.65 6.02 -13.36
CA ASP A 129 7.08 7.35 -13.13
C ASP A 129 8.01 8.29 -12.35
N TYR A 130 9.27 7.90 -12.18
CA TYR A 130 10.24 8.80 -11.57
C TYR A 130 10.39 10.07 -12.41
N TYR A 131 10.24 11.22 -11.78
CA TYR A 131 10.09 12.50 -12.48
C TYR A 131 11.21 12.81 -13.50
N ARG A 132 12.44 12.32 -13.26
CA ARG A 132 13.56 12.48 -14.20
C ARG A 132 13.43 11.65 -15.47
N ASN A 133 12.55 10.65 -15.47
CA ASN A 133 12.28 9.82 -16.64
C ASN A 133 11.05 10.31 -17.41
N LEU A 134 10.36 11.32 -16.90
CA LEU A 134 9.16 11.86 -17.55
C LEU A 134 9.54 12.88 -18.62
N PRO A 135 8.77 12.95 -19.71
CA PRO A 135 9.00 13.91 -20.81
C PRO A 135 9.15 15.35 -20.33
N SER A 136 8.33 15.81 -19.42
CA SER A 136 8.37 17.17 -18.89
C SER A 136 9.72 17.55 -18.26
N PHE A 137 10.45 16.57 -17.72
CA PHE A 137 11.78 16.78 -17.18
C PHE A 137 12.86 16.74 -18.28
N LEU A 138 12.73 15.76 -19.19
CA LEU A 138 13.73 15.55 -20.25
C LEU A 138 13.74 16.67 -21.28
N TRP A 139 12.62 17.36 -21.47
CA TRP A 139 12.45 18.40 -22.50
C TRP A 139 12.59 19.84 -21.98
N ASP A 140 13.27 20.02 -20.89
CA ASP A 140 13.62 21.33 -20.31
C ASP A 140 12.43 22.31 -20.17
N GLY A 141 11.22 21.79 -20.08
CA GLY A 141 10.00 22.55 -19.80
C GLY A 141 9.62 23.62 -20.83
N GLN A 142 10.21 23.61 -22.02
CA GLN A 142 9.91 24.60 -23.05
C GLN A 142 8.54 24.29 -23.69
N ILE A 143 7.61 25.19 -23.47
CA ILE A 143 6.33 25.18 -24.17
C ILE A 143 6.46 26.10 -25.37
N GLY A 144 6.18 25.58 -26.58
CA GLY A 144 6.16 26.38 -27.78
C GLY A 144 5.06 27.44 -27.74
N LYS A 145 5.11 28.40 -28.66
CA LYS A 145 4.11 29.48 -28.78
C LYS A 145 2.70 28.95 -29.07
N ASP A 146 2.60 27.71 -29.53
CA ASP A 146 1.36 26.97 -29.80
C ASP A 146 0.81 26.22 -28.58
N GLY A 147 1.47 26.34 -27.42
CA GLY A 147 1.09 25.65 -26.17
C GLY A 147 1.46 24.17 -26.14
N LYS A 148 2.20 23.67 -27.13
CA LYS A 148 2.70 22.29 -27.15
C LYS A 148 4.12 22.23 -26.59
N PHE A 149 4.48 21.09 -26.00
CA PHE A 149 5.85 20.84 -25.57
C PHE A 149 6.78 20.76 -26.78
N ILE A 150 7.93 21.44 -26.71
CA ILE A 150 8.99 21.32 -27.71
C ILE A 150 9.77 20.06 -27.39
N HIS A 151 9.73 19.10 -28.29
CA HIS A 151 10.37 17.80 -28.17
C HIS A 151 11.85 17.88 -28.58
N THR A 152 12.68 18.53 -27.79
CA THR A 152 14.12 18.56 -28.06
C THR A 152 14.90 17.80 -26.96
N ASP A 153 15.96 17.10 -27.36
CA ASP A 153 16.90 16.53 -26.39
C ASP A 153 17.76 17.65 -25.74
N LEU A 154 18.59 17.26 -24.77
CA LEU A 154 19.51 18.18 -24.07
C LEU A 154 20.48 18.91 -25.01
N ASN A 155 20.64 18.47 -26.27
CA ASN A 155 21.48 19.05 -27.30
C ASN A 155 20.67 19.91 -28.29
N GLY A 156 19.36 20.09 -28.04
CA GLY A 156 18.47 20.87 -28.92
C GLY A 156 18.02 20.16 -30.18
N LYS A 157 18.19 18.82 -30.27
CA LYS A 157 17.73 18.03 -31.39
C LYS A 157 16.25 17.73 -31.22
N ASP A 158 15.44 18.02 -32.24
CA ASP A 158 14.02 17.64 -32.28
C ASP A 158 13.89 16.12 -32.27
N LEU A 159 13.15 15.59 -31.29
CA LEU A 159 12.93 14.16 -31.12
C LEU A 159 11.64 13.66 -31.79
N GLY A 160 10.84 14.56 -32.38
CA GLY A 160 9.57 14.22 -33.01
C GLY A 160 8.46 13.84 -32.03
N GLU A 161 7.30 13.48 -32.58
CA GLU A 161 6.10 13.15 -31.76
C GLU A 161 6.15 11.76 -31.10
N ASP A 162 7.07 10.88 -31.51
CA ASP A 162 7.16 9.48 -31.10
C ASP A 162 8.31 9.21 -30.11
N VAL A 163 8.52 10.08 -29.14
CA VAL A 163 9.53 9.80 -28.10
C VAL A 163 9.04 8.66 -27.22
N GLN A 164 9.60 7.48 -27.42
CA GLN A 164 9.52 6.43 -26.41
C GLN A 164 10.27 6.92 -25.17
N VAL A 165 9.54 7.13 -24.10
CA VAL A 165 10.11 7.43 -22.80
C VAL A 165 11.13 6.36 -22.47
N ALA A 166 12.37 6.77 -22.15
CA ALA A 166 13.40 5.83 -21.72
C ALA A 166 12.89 5.05 -20.52
N GLY A 167 12.68 3.75 -20.67
CA GLY A 167 12.08 2.91 -19.66
C GLY A 167 10.88 2.10 -20.15
N GLY A 168 10.49 2.27 -21.41
CA GLY A 168 9.37 1.53 -21.97
C GLY A 168 8.04 1.95 -21.29
N TYR A 169 7.10 1.11 -21.39
CA TYR A 169 5.74 1.36 -20.93
C TYR A 169 5.69 1.67 -19.43
N LEU A 170 4.92 2.70 -19.04
CA LEU A 170 4.53 2.91 -17.66
C LEU A 170 3.60 1.77 -17.20
N GLY A 171 4.11 0.57 -17.18
CA GLY A 171 3.37 -0.65 -16.87
C GLY A 171 3.93 -1.44 -15.70
N GLY A 172 4.85 -0.86 -14.97
CA GLY A 172 5.54 -1.50 -13.86
C GLY A 172 7.06 -1.39 -14.00
N TRP A 173 7.77 -1.73 -12.97
CA TRP A 173 9.24 -1.75 -12.89
C TRP A 173 9.81 -3.17 -12.92
#